data_d90b650890a489dffc2ca1412d988048
#
_entry.id   d90b650890a489dffc2ca1412d988048
#
_cell.length_a   1.000
_cell.length_b   1.000
_cell.length_c   1.000
_cell.angle_alpha   90.00
_cell.angle_beta   90.00
_cell.angle_gamma   90.00
#
_symmetry.space_group_name_H-M   'P 1'
#
loop_
_entity.id
_entity.type
_entity.pdbx_description
1 polymer ?
#
loop_
_entity_poly.entity_id
_entity_poly.type
_entity_poly.pdbx_seq_one_letter_code
_entity_poly.pdbx_strand_id
1 'polypeptide(L)'
;MGLESILVDEISKECDKLIKRYHDYHNHIHLEYLRDSKRLNKVKDKYLKEPDYWTTNKGCNPFYVKKNINVIAHSISKKITEKNYKPFSPSIFEIPKENGLPRKIVVYPIADNVVSKLFYKRLLKKNKHRFSSYAYAYRNDRNVHFAIEDISIDLNRNSRSFVAEFDFSDFFGNISHDYLRKQFDRNGFKISDEEQYIIDAFLSNEGDKGIPQGTSISLFLANLACWELDHELEKEGLNFARYADDTLIWSTNYQKICNSFNMINEFSRAAEIPINTEKSEGISLLKQPEYKKSEFSEKGTKTNVDFLGYSIFIDKISFREKMITKIKKEISYIIYKNLIQPLKNNNFKKYTEITKGKDYNLMVAIMQIKRYIYGGLNNQQIVNYITGRSNRLMFKGLMSFYPLVNDVNQLKSLDGWLVSSLHRAIKLRAKLLINNNYIISGKYAFPLDKANLVISLNTNKGNKYRRNYEIPSFMLIHKALEVGIKKEGLSKIMRLDTPEYDY
;
A
#
# COMPACT_ATOMS: atom_id res chain seq x y z
N MET A 1 -7.74 3.35 -35.08
CA MET A 1 -7.71 1.95 -34.63
C MET A 1 -9.11 1.54 -34.22
N GLY A 2 -9.60 0.40 -34.72
CA GLY A 2 -10.88 -0.16 -34.29
C GLY A 2 -10.80 -0.72 -32.87
N LEU A 3 -11.93 -0.93 -32.21
CA LEU A 3 -12.01 -1.44 -30.84
C LEU A 3 -11.27 -2.79 -30.68
N GLU A 4 -11.38 -3.68 -31.69
CA GLU A 4 -10.72 -4.98 -31.70
C GLU A 4 -9.19 -4.85 -31.59
N SER A 5 -8.57 -4.00 -32.41
CA SER A 5 -7.11 -3.78 -32.37
C SER A 5 -6.66 -3.23 -31.01
N ILE A 6 -7.42 -2.30 -30.42
CA ILE A 6 -7.13 -1.76 -29.07
C ILE A 6 -7.23 -2.87 -28.01
N LEU A 7 -8.23 -3.75 -28.09
CA LEU A 7 -8.39 -4.88 -27.19
C LEU A 7 -7.22 -5.87 -27.30
N VAL A 8 -6.78 -6.20 -28.52
CA VAL A 8 -5.61 -7.08 -28.73
C VAL A 8 -4.39 -6.49 -28.02
N ASP A 9 -4.09 -5.21 -28.21
CA ASP A 9 -2.94 -4.56 -27.62
C ASP A 9 -3.00 -4.51 -26.08
N GLU A 10 -4.14 -4.11 -25.51
CA GLU A 10 -4.29 -3.98 -24.06
C GLU A 10 -4.35 -5.34 -23.35
N ILE A 11 -5.01 -6.35 -23.94
CA ILE A 11 -5.01 -7.74 -23.43
C ILE A 11 -3.59 -8.32 -23.46
N SER A 12 -2.84 -8.09 -24.57
CA SER A 12 -1.44 -8.54 -24.65
C SER A 12 -0.58 -7.94 -23.54
N LYS A 13 -0.66 -6.62 -23.32
CA LYS A 13 0.07 -5.93 -22.25
C LYS A 13 -0.26 -6.47 -20.87
N GLU A 14 -1.55 -6.74 -20.59
CA GLU A 14 -1.98 -7.27 -19.31
C GLU A 14 -1.51 -8.72 -19.12
N CYS A 15 -1.60 -9.57 -20.16
CA CYS A 15 -1.04 -10.91 -20.12
C CYS A 15 0.47 -10.89 -19.86
N ASP A 16 1.24 -10.03 -20.54
CA ASP A 16 2.69 -9.91 -20.34
C ASP A 16 3.05 -9.48 -18.93
N LYS A 17 2.29 -8.56 -18.36
CA LYS A 17 2.45 -8.12 -16.98
C LYS A 17 2.20 -9.27 -15.98
N LEU A 18 1.13 -10.05 -16.17
CA LEU A 18 0.80 -11.19 -15.31
C LEU A 18 1.82 -12.33 -15.44
N ILE A 19 2.23 -12.66 -16.67
CA ILE A 19 3.28 -13.66 -16.95
C ILE A 19 4.60 -13.23 -16.30
N LYS A 20 4.97 -11.97 -16.42
CA LYS A 20 6.18 -11.44 -15.77
C LYS A 20 6.09 -11.57 -14.24
N ARG A 21 4.96 -11.19 -13.64
CA ARG A 21 4.74 -11.36 -12.18
C ARG A 21 4.87 -12.83 -11.74
N TYR A 22 4.31 -13.74 -12.52
CA TYR A 22 4.39 -15.16 -12.28
C TYR A 22 5.86 -15.65 -12.33
N HIS A 23 6.62 -15.27 -13.35
CA HIS A 23 8.04 -15.60 -13.44
C HIS A 23 8.88 -14.95 -12.32
N ASP A 24 8.63 -13.71 -11.98
CA ASP A 24 9.33 -13.00 -10.90
C ASP A 24 9.07 -13.68 -9.54
N TYR A 25 7.84 -14.13 -9.28
CA TYR A 25 7.49 -14.91 -8.09
C TYR A 25 8.22 -16.26 -8.05
N HIS A 26 8.26 -16.98 -9.15
CA HIS A 26 8.99 -18.24 -9.28
C HIS A 26 10.49 -18.07 -9.06
N ASN A 27 11.08 -17.06 -9.69
CA ASN A 27 12.49 -16.72 -9.50
C ASN A 27 12.79 -16.39 -8.02
N HIS A 28 11.87 -15.68 -7.36
CA HIS A 28 12.01 -15.36 -5.95
C HIS A 28 12.03 -16.63 -5.08
N ILE A 29 11.08 -17.53 -5.26
CA ILE A 29 11.03 -18.83 -4.55
C ILE A 29 12.30 -19.64 -4.82
N HIS A 30 12.76 -19.66 -6.06
CA HIS A 30 14.00 -20.37 -6.42
C HIS A 30 15.23 -19.79 -5.70
N LEU A 31 15.38 -18.47 -5.68
CA LEU A 31 16.47 -17.80 -4.98
C LEU A 31 16.40 -18.02 -3.46
N GLU A 32 15.19 -18.03 -2.88
CA GLU A 32 15.00 -18.38 -1.47
C GLU A 32 15.42 -19.82 -1.19
N TYR A 33 15.00 -20.76 -2.01
CA TYR A 33 15.41 -22.16 -1.90
C TYR A 33 16.92 -22.33 -1.98
N LEU A 34 17.59 -21.74 -2.98
CA LEU A 34 19.05 -21.78 -3.12
C LEU A 34 19.77 -21.19 -1.91
N ARG A 35 19.24 -20.10 -1.36
CA ARG A 35 19.76 -19.47 -0.15
C ARG A 35 19.57 -20.35 1.08
N ASP A 36 18.39 -20.93 1.23
CA ASP A 36 18.04 -21.75 2.39
C ASP A 36 18.73 -23.12 2.34
N SER A 37 18.92 -23.72 1.17
CA SER A 37 19.68 -24.98 0.99
C SER A 37 21.15 -24.88 1.38
N LYS A 38 21.73 -23.69 1.37
CA LYS A 38 23.11 -23.45 1.83
C LYS A 38 23.24 -23.43 3.35
N ARG A 39 22.17 -23.17 4.10
CA ARG A 39 22.20 -22.90 5.54
C ARG A 39 21.31 -23.82 6.39
N LEU A 40 20.39 -24.54 5.78
CA LEU A 40 19.41 -25.41 6.46
C LEU A 40 19.57 -26.86 5.98
N ASN A 41 19.34 -27.81 6.90
CA ASN A 41 19.33 -29.26 6.59
C ASN A 41 18.07 -29.68 5.84
N LYS A 42 16.91 -29.11 6.25
CA LYS A 42 15.62 -29.36 5.60
C LYS A 42 15.12 -28.05 5.03
N VAL A 43 14.91 -28.00 3.75
CA VAL A 43 14.36 -26.85 3.03
C VAL A 43 12.97 -27.25 2.53
N LYS A 44 12.02 -26.33 2.58
CA LYS A 44 10.72 -26.57 1.94
C LYS A 44 10.92 -26.78 0.46
N ASP A 45 10.25 -27.80 -0.09
CA ASP A 45 10.29 -28.04 -1.53
C ASP A 45 9.81 -26.81 -2.29
N LYS A 46 10.42 -26.61 -3.46
CA LYS A 46 9.99 -25.58 -4.41
C LYS A 46 8.67 -26.02 -5.01
N TYR A 47 7.59 -25.70 -4.36
CA TYR A 47 6.30 -25.92 -4.95
C TYR A 47 5.86 -24.68 -5.71
N LEU A 48 5.87 -24.79 -7.04
CA LEU A 48 5.45 -23.76 -7.98
C LEU A 48 4.03 -24.11 -8.40
N LYS A 49 3.06 -23.64 -7.65
CA LYS A 49 1.64 -23.87 -7.93
C LYS A 49 1.13 -22.75 -8.83
N GLU A 50 0.50 -23.12 -9.94
CA GLU A 50 -0.36 -22.18 -10.65
C GLU A 50 -1.54 -21.80 -9.76
N PRO A 51 -2.03 -20.55 -9.82
CA PRO A 51 -3.22 -20.15 -9.09
C PRO A 51 -4.41 -21.06 -9.46
N ASP A 52 -5.14 -21.55 -8.46
CA ASP A 52 -6.24 -22.50 -8.67
C ASP A 52 -7.31 -21.96 -9.63
N TYR A 53 -7.55 -20.63 -9.59
CA TYR A 53 -8.52 -19.99 -10.49
C TYR A 53 -8.09 -19.96 -11.97
N TRP A 54 -6.80 -20.23 -12.29
CA TRP A 54 -6.36 -20.38 -13.69
C TRP A 54 -6.83 -21.70 -14.30
N THR A 55 -6.99 -22.73 -13.47
CA THR A 55 -7.47 -24.05 -13.92
C THR A 55 -8.99 -24.10 -14.01
N THR A 56 -9.68 -23.44 -13.08
CA THR A 56 -11.15 -23.38 -13.06
C THR A 56 -11.71 -22.47 -14.14
N ASN A 57 -11.01 -21.36 -14.43
CA ASN A 57 -11.40 -20.41 -15.48
C ASN A 57 -10.21 -20.08 -16.38
N LYS A 58 -10.19 -20.68 -17.59
CA LYS A 58 -9.14 -20.44 -18.60
C LYS A 58 -8.98 -18.97 -18.99
N GLY A 59 -10.05 -18.16 -18.89
CA GLY A 59 -10.01 -16.72 -19.12
C GLY A 59 -9.16 -15.94 -18.10
N CYS A 60 -8.82 -16.54 -16.95
CA CYS A 60 -7.92 -15.99 -15.95
C CYS A 60 -6.46 -16.42 -16.16
N ASN A 61 -6.19 -17.40 -17.04
CA ASN A 61 -4.83 -17.87 -17.31
C ASN A 61 -4.17 -17.02 -18.40
N PRO A 62 -3.13 -16.22 -18.08
CA PRO A 62 -2.53 -15.30 -19.05
C PRO A 62 -1.84 -16.00 -20.22
N PHE A 63 -1.35 -17.23 -20.03
CA PHE A 63 -0.76 -18.02 -21.13
C PHE A 63 -1.82 -18.45 -22.13
N TYR A 64 -2.98 -18.94 -21.65
CA TYR A 64 -4.09 -19.32 -22.50
C TYR A 64 -4.69 -18.12 -23.22
N VAL A 65 -4.95 -17.02 -22.51
CA VAL A 65 -5.54 -15.81 -23.08
C VAL A 65 -4.61 -15.22 -24.14
N LYS A 66 -3.29 -15.15 -23.89
CA LYS A 66 -2.32 -14.65 -24.85
C LYS A 66 -2.27 -15.50 -26.13
N LYS A 67 -2.36 -16.82 -26.00
CA LYS A 67 -2.40 -17.73 -27.17
C LYS A 67 -3.65 -17.53 -28.04
N ASN A 68 -4.78 -17.17 -27.44
CA ASN A 68 -6.08 -17.05 -28.10
C ASN A 68 -6.53 -15.60 -28.27
N ILE A 69 -5.63 -14.64 -28.20
CA ILE A 69 -5.93 -13.21 -28.05
C ILE A 69 -6.81 -12.66 -29.18
N ASN A 70 -6.55 -13.01 -30.42
CA ASN A 70 -7.30 -12.52 -31.58
C ASN A 70 -8.76 -12.99 -31.57
N VAL A 71 -9.00 -14.25 -31.25
CA VAL A 71 -10.36 -14.82 -31.15
C VAL A 71 -11.14 -14.18 -30.02
N ILE A 72 -10.48 -13.99 -28.85
CA ILE A 72 -11.09 -13.36 -27.68
C ILE A 72 -11.43 -11.91 -27.96
N ALA A 73 -10.49 -11.13 -28.51
CA ALA A 73 -10.68 -9.71 -28.80
C ALA A 73 -11.75 -9.49 -29.88
N HIS A 74 -11.76 -10.33 -30.94
CA HIS A 74 -12.80 -10.29 -31.97
C HIS A 74 -14.18 -10.55 -31.39
N SER A 75 -14.32 -11.65 -30.61
CA SER A 75 -15.60 -11.99 -29.97
C SER A 75 -16.13 -10.87 -29.06
N ILE A 76 -15.27 -10.29 -28.23
CA ILE A 76 -15.66 -9.21 -27.32
C ILE A 76 -16.02 -7.95 -28.11
N SER A 77 -15.20 -7.54 -29.09
CA SER A 77 -15.46 -6.38 -29.93
C SER A 77 -16.80 -6.49 -30.64
N LYS A 78 -17.08 -7.66 -31.24
CA LYS A 78 -18.37 -7.94 -31.90
C LYS A 78 -19.54 -7.82 -30.93
N LYS A 79 -19.45 -8.45 -29.75
CA LYS A 79 -20.50 -8.40 -28.72
C LYS A 79 -20.76 -6.99 -28.21
N ILE A 80 -19.72 -6.17 -28.04
CA ILE A 80 -19.88 -4.77 -27.63
C ILE A 80 -20.61 -3.96 -28.72
N THR A 81 -20.22 -4.13 -29.99
CA THR A 81 -20.86 -3.47 -31.12
C THR A 81 -22.33 -3.86 -31.28
N GLU A 82 -22.65 -5.14 -31.08
CA GLU A 82 -24.00 -5.68 -31.14
C GLU A 82 -24.83 -5.44 -29.86
N LYS A 83 -24.28 -4.77 -28.85
CA LYS A 83 -24.91 -4.54 -27.53
C LYS A 83 -25.41 -5.83 -26.85
N ASN A 84 -24.66 -6.93 -26.99
CA ASN A 84 -24.94 -8.22 -26.33
C ASN A 84 -23.76 -8.71 -25.46
N TYR A 85 -22.80 -7.83 -25.19
CA TYR A 85 -21.69 -8.14 -24.29
C TYR A 85 -22.18 -8.25 -22.83
N LYS A 86 -21.78 -9.34 -22.17
CA LYS A 86 -21.89 -9.54 -20.73
C LYS A 86 -20.56 -10.04 -20.22
N PRO A 87 -20.00 -9.44 -19.14
CA PRO A 87 -18.78 -9.95 -18.51
C PRO A 87 -19.01 -11.41 -18.05
N PHE A 88 -17.99 -12.24 -18.17
CA PHE A 88 -18.06 -13.58 -17.61
C PHE A 88 -18.14 -13.53 -16.08
N SER A 89 -18.71 -14.59 -15.48
CA SER A 89 -18.79 -14.70 -14.02
C SER A 89 -17.40 -14.60 -13.38
N PRO A 90 -17.19 -13.70 -12.42
CA PRO A 90 -15.90 -13.54 -11.77
C PRO A 90 -15.61 -14.65 -10.76
N SER A 91 -14.34 -14.87 -10.45
CA SER A 91 -13.92 -15.62 -9.27
C SER A 91 -14.04 -14.72 -8.03
N ILE A 92 -14.62 -15.22 -6.95
CA ILE A 92 -14.82 -14.47 -5.71
C ILE A 92 -13.77 -14.90 -4.70
N PHE A 93 -13.06 -13.94 -4.12
CA PHE A 93 -12.09 -14.14 -3.04
C PHE A 93 -12.56 -13.42 -1.78
N GLU A 94 -12.53 -14.11 -0.66
CA GLU A 94 -12.84 -13.52 0.64
C GLU A 94 -11.54 -13.18 1.38
N ILE A 95 -11.35 -11.90 1.67
CA ILE A 95 -10.23 -11.41 2.48
C ILE A 95 -10.74 -11.13 3.89
N PRO A 96 -10.20 -11.81 4.93
CA PRO A 96 -10.62 -11.58 6.30
C PRO A 96 -10.32 -10.13 6.72
N LYS A 97 -11.31 -9.47 7.32
CA LYS A 97 -11.13 -8.19 8.03
C LYS A 97 -10.78 -8.46 9.50
N GLU A 98 -10.08 -7.54 10.14
CA GLU A 98 -9.76 -7.63 11.57
C GLU A 98 -11.04 -7.69 12.43
N ASN A 99 -12.08 -6.97 12.01
CA ASN A 99 -13.37 -6.89 12.71
C ASN A 99 -14.50 -7.01 11.68
N GLY A 100 -15.22 -8.14 11.66
CA GLY A 100 -16.46 -8.30 10.92
C GLY A 100 -16.43 -9.26 9.74
N LEU A 101 -17.41 -9.13 8.85
CA LEU A 101 -17.56 -9.97 7.66
C LEU A 101 -16.38 -9.81 6.70
N PRO A 102 -15.92 -10.91 6.05
CA PRO A 102 -14.83 -10.84 5.10
C PRO A 102 -15.16 -9.90 3.94
N ARG A 103 -14.13 -9.22 3.40
CA ARG A 103 -14.25 -8.43 2.18
C ARG A 103 -14.28 -9.35 0.98
N LYS A 104 -15.33 -9.28 0.16
CA LYS A 104 -15.43 -10.00 -1.11
C LYS A 104 -14.73 -9.19 -2.21
N ILE A 105 -13.72 -9.80 -2.81
CA ILE A 105 -13.06 -9.23 -3.99
C ILE A 105 -13.42 -10.11 -5.18
N VAL A 106 -13.91 -9.49 -6.24
CA VAL A 106 -14.25 -10.17 -7.49
C VAL A 106 -13.09 -10.03 -8.49
N VAL A 107 -12.70 -11.15 -9.09
CA VAL A 107 -11.65 -11.19 -10.12
C VAL A 107 -12.26 -11.70 -11.40
N TYR A 108 -12.48 -10.78 -12.33
CA TYR A 108 -12.96 -11.10 -13.66
C TYR A 108 -11.87 -11.74 -14.53
N PRO A 109 -12.22 -12.48 -15.59
CA PRO A 109 -11.29 -12.89 -16.62
C PRO A 109 -10.48 -11.73 -17.16
N ILE A 110 -9.25 -12.00 -17.62
CA ILE A 110 -8.29 -10.97 -18.06
C ILE A 110 -8.91 -10.05 -19.12
N ALA A 111 -9.63 -10.59 -20.07
CA ALA A 111 -10.23 -9.80 -21.14
C ALA A 111 -11.33 -8.85 -20.62
N ASP A 112 -12.18 -9.30 -19.69
CA ASP A 112 -13.22 -8.46 -19.08
C ASP A 112 -12.61 -7.37 -18.19
N ASN A 113 -11.55 -7.69 -17.44
CA ASN A 113 -10.79 -6.69 -16.73
C ASN A 113 -10.19 -5.62 -17.65
N VAL A 114 -9.69 -6.03 -18.82
CA VAL A 114 -9.17 -5.10 -19.84
C VAL A 114 -10.29 -4.23 -20.41
N VAL A 115 -11.48 -4.78 -20.68
CA VAL A 115 -12.66 -3.97 -21.08
C VAL A 115 -12.97 -2.95 -20.02
N SER A 116 -13.13 -3.37 -18.75
CA SER A 116 -13.39 -2.47 -17.63
C SER A 116 -12.36 -1.35 -17.54
N LYS A 117 -11.07 -1.68 -17.63
CA LYS A 117 -9.95 -0.74 -17.57
C LYS A 117 -9.94 0.24 -18.76
N LEU A 118 -10.26 -0.23 -19.96
CA LEU A 118 -10.31 0.60 -21.17
C LEU A 118 -11.42 1.66 -21.04
N PHE A 119 -12.62 1.25 -20.65
CA PHE A 119 -13.75 2.15 -20.49
C PHE A 119 -13.57 3.10 -19.31
N TYR A 120 -13.02 2.64 -18.19
CA TYR A 120 -12.60 3.51 -17.09
C TYR A 120 -11.64 4.61 -17.54
N LYS A 121 -10.60 4.27 -18.33
CA LYS A 121 -9.65 5.26 -18.85
C LYS A 121 -10.33 6.29 -19.76
N ARG A 122 -11.29 5.85 -20.59
CA ARG A 122 -12.08 6.75 -21.47
C ARG A 122 -12.95 7.70 -20.65
N LEU A 123 -13.71 7.18 -19.69
CA LEU A 123 -14.56 7.95 -18.77
C LEU A 123 -13.76 8.97 -17.97
N LEU A 124 -12.65 8.53 -17.38
CA LEU A 124 -11.78 9.41 -16.59
C LEU A 124 -11.17 10.53 -17.47
N LYS A 125 -10.70 10.21 -18.68
CA LYS A 125 -10.14 11.21 -19.61
C LYS A 125 -11.14 12.31 -19.95
N LYS A 126 -12.41 11.95 -20.13
CA LYS A 126 -13.49 12.92 -20.47
C LYS A 126 -13.93 13.74 -19.25
N ASN A 127 -13.91 13.17 -18.06
CA ASN A 127 -14.62 13.69 -16.90
C ASN A 127 -13.73 14.07 -15.71
N LYS A 128 -12.40 13.85 -15.75
CA LYS A 128 -11.50 14.08 -14.60
C LYS A 128 -11.57 15.49 -14.01
N HIS A 129 -11.85 16.49 -14.86
CA HIS A 129 -11.96 17.89 -14.49
C HIS A 129 -13.25 18.21 -13.68
N ARG A 130 -14.20 17.28 -13.65
CA ARG A 130 -15.44 17.38 -12.89
C ARG A 130 -15.25 17.02 -11.43
N PHE A 131 -14.33 16.12 -11.14
CA PHE A 131 -14.09 15.67 -9.77
C PHE A 131 -13.35 16.73 -8.97
N SER A 132 -13.75 16.86 -7.71
CA SER A 132 -13.09 17.73 -6.73
C SER A 132 -11.58 17.53 -6.71
N SER A 133 -10.83 18.61 -6.49
CA SER A 133 -9.39 18.54 -6.28
C SER A 133 -9.02 17.86 -4.94
N TYR A 134 -9.96 17.75 -4.02
CA TYR A 134 -9.83 17.11 -2.72
C TYR A 134 -10.26 15.63 -2.68
N ALA A 135 -10.68 15.08 -3.84
CA ALA A 135 -10.90 13.66 -4.04
C ALA A 135 -9.61 13.02 -4.62
N TYR A 136 -8.88 12.25 -3.81
CA TYR A 136 -7.53 11.76 -4.14
C TYR A 136 -7.50 10.33 -4.66
N ALA A 137 -8.52 9.51 -4.36
CA ALA A 137 -8.59 8.13 -4.81
C ALA A 137 -9.03 8.00 -6.27
N TYR A 138 -8.61 6.88 -6.90
CA TYR A 138 -9.13 6.45 -8.19
C TYR A 138 -8.91 7.45 -9.34
N ARG A 139 -7.79 8.12 -9.30
CA ARG A 139 -7.40 9.14 -10.30
C ARG A 139 -5.93 8.95 -10.68
N ASN A 140 -5.57 9.41 -11.89
CA ASN A 140 -4.18 9.35 -12.36
C ASN A 140 -3.37 10.63 -12.06
N ASP A 141 -4.03 11.69 -11.61
CA ASP A 141 -3.47 13.00 -11.29
C ASP A 141 -3.43 13.29 -9.78
N ARG A 142 -3.95 12.40 -8.94
CA ARG A 142 -3.99 12.50 -7.49
C ARG A 142 -3.58 11.16 -6.86
N ASN A 143 -3.10 11.19 -5.63
CA ASN A 143 -2.71 9.98 -4.89
C ASN A 143 -2.72 10.22 -3.37
N VAL A 144 -2.48 9.15 -2.60
CA VAL A 144 -2.40 9.16 -1.14
C VAL A 144 -1.49 10.27 -0.61
N HIS A 145 -0.31 10.43 -1.19
CA HIS A 145 0.70 11.32 -0.63
C HIS A 145 0.37 12.78 -0.88
N PHE A 146 -0.30 13.10 -1.98
CA PHE A 146 -0.83 14.46 -2.18
C PHE A 146 -1.90 14.79 -1.15
N ALA A 147 -2.77 13.82 -0.78
CA ALA A 147 -3.73 14.02 0.30
C ALA A 147 -3.02 14.34 1.63
N ILE A 148 -2.02 13.55 2.01
CA ILE A 148 -1.26 13.76 3.24
C ILE A 148 -0.49 15.09 3.23
N GLU A 149 0.11 15.46 2.09
CA GLU A 149 0.84 16.72 1.93
C GLU A 149 -0.11 17.91 2.08
N ASP A 150 -1.25 17.92 1.38
CA ASP A 150 -2.25 18.99 1.44
C ASP A 150 -2.83 19.14 2.85
N ILE A 151 -3.20 18.03 3.52
CA ILE A 151 -3.66 18.04 4.92
C ILE A 151 -2.58 18.64 5.83
N SER A 152 -1.33 18.18 5.71
CA SER A 152 -0.23 18.64 6.57
C SER A 152 0.04 20.13 6.39
N ILE A 153 0.02 20.64 5.15
CA ILE A 153 0.23 22.06 4.86
C ILE A 153 -0.88 22.92 5.50
N ASP A 154 -2.13 22.49 5.36
CA ASP A 154 -3.24 23.26 5.90
C ASP A 154 -3.30 23.25 7.44
N LEU A 155 -3.06 22.08 8.05
CA LEU A 155 -3.04 21.97 9.50
C LEU A 155 -1.87 22.76 10.12
N ASN A 156 -0.72 22.83 9.43
CA ASN A 156 0.45 23.57 9.92
C ASN A 156 0.22 25.10 9.94
N ARG A 157 -0.69 25.61 9.09
CA ARG A 157 -1.03 27.05 9.06
C ARG A 157 -1.82 27.53 10.28
N ASN A 158 -2.42 26.59 11.01
CA ASN A 158 -3.33 26.91 12.11
C ASN A 158 -2.87 26.26 13.41
N SER A 159 -2.86 27.02 14.50
CA SER A 159 -2.50 26.50 15.83
C SER A 159 -3.54 25.51 16.37
N ARG A 160 -4.78 25.58 15.86
CA ARG A 160 -5.89 24.69 16.20
C ARG A 160 -6.87 24.59 15.04
N SER A 161 -7.45 23.41 14.84
CA SER A 161 -8.49 23.16 13.85
C SER A 161 -9.50 22.16 14.41
N PHE A 162 -10.77 22.33 14.06
CA PHE A 162 -11.79 21.30 14.29
C PHE A 162 -11.65 20.27 13.18
N VAL A 163 -11.69 19.00 13.55
CA VAL A 163 -11.56 17.87 12.62
C VAL A 163 -12.70 16.88 12.82
N ALA A 164 -13.16 16.26 11.73
CA ALA A 164 -14.15 15.19 11.75
C ALA A 164 -13.76 14.11 10.74
N GLU A 165 -13.84 12.86 11.15
CA GLU A 165 -13.50 11.69 10.35
C GLU A 165 -14.78 10.89 10.08
N PHE A 166 -15.01 10.52 8.81
CA PHE A 166 -16.18 9.75 8.39
C PHE A 166 -15.74 8.51 7.59
N ASP A 167 -16.38 7.40 7.89
CA ASP A 167 -16.27 6.13 7.18
C ASP A 167 -17.65 5.61 6.85
N PHE A 168 -17.82 4.93 5.73
CA PHE A 168 -19.10 4.35 5.32
C PHE A 168 -19.08 2.83 5.45
N SER A 169 -20.21 2.25 5.85
CA SER A 169 -20.37 0.81 5.96
C SER A 169 -20.59 0.20 4.59
N ASP A 170 -19.71 -0.75 4.21
CA ASP A 170 -19.81 -1.47 2.94
C ASP A 170 -20.08 -0.56 1.74
N PHE A 171 -19.27 0.49 1.59
CA PHE A 171 -19.45 1.55 0.61
C PHE A 171 -19.74 1.01 -0.80
N PHE A 172 -18.90 0.10 -1.31
CA PHE A 172 -19.07 -0.47 -2.65
C PHE A 172 -20.35 -1.31 -2.77
N GLY A 173 -20.76 -2.02 -1.72
CA GLY A 173 -21.92 -2.90 -1.74
C GLY A 173 -23.26 -2.18 -1.62
N ASN A 174 -23.26 -0.91 -1.18
CA ASN A 174 -24.50 -0.18 -0.90
C ASN A 174 -24.82 0.94 -1.89
N ILE A 175 -23.92 1.31 -2.81
CA ILE A 175 -24.19 2.40 -3.77
C ILE A 175 -25.41 2.06 -4.63
N SER A 176 -26.47 2.88 -4.55
CA SER A 176 -27.70 2.71 -5.34
C SER A 176 -27.46 2.99 -6.83
N HIS A 177 -27.90 2.07 -7.71
CA HIS A 177 -27.77 2.26 -9.16
C HIS A 177 -28.62 3.45 -9.67
N ASP A 178 -29.80 3.67 -9.08
CA ASP A 178 -30.64 4.81 -9.44
C ASP A 178 -30.01 6.13 -9.04
N TYR A 179 -29.32 6.16 -7.89
CA TYR A 179 -28.54 7.33 -7.51
C TYR A 179 -27.40 7.60 -8.50
N LEU A 180 -26.65 6.57 -8.94
CA LEU A 180 -25.59 6.73 -9.94
C LEU A 180 -26.14 7.26 -11.27
N ARG A 181 -27.28 6.78 -11.76
CA ARG A 181 -27.89 7.27 -12.99
C ARG A 181 -28.28 8.75 -12.86
N LYS A 182 -28.86 9.16 -11.74
CA LYS A 182 -29.16 10.57 -11.44
C LYS A 182 -27.90 11.45 -11.45
N GLN A 183 -26.77 10.93 -10.94
CA GLN A 183 -25.49 11.66 -10.96
C GLN A 183 -24.98 11.91 -12.39
N PHE A 184 -25.12 10.95 -13.31
CA PHE A 184 -24.79 11.13 -14.72
C PHE A 184 -25.65 12.20 -15.37
N ASP A 185 -26.97 12.13 -15.18
CA ASP A 185 -27.93 13.00 -15.86
C ASP A 185 -27.83 14.46 -15.40
N ARG A 186 -27.67 14.69 -14.09
CA ARG A 186 -27.75 16.02 -13.47
C ARG A 186 -26.43 16.79 -13.48
N ASN A 187 -25.31 16.11 -13.44
CA ASN A 187 -24.02 16.72 -13.12
C ASN A 187 -23.13 16.95 -14.35
N GLY A 188 -23.68 16.81 -15.56
CA GLY A 188 -23.02 17.11 -16.84
C GLY A 188 -21.79 16.25 -17.10
N PHE A 189 -21.74 15.02 -16.60
CA PHE A 189 -20.74 14.04 -16.98
C PHE A 189 -20.91 13.63 -18.44
N LYS A 190 -19.79 13.55 -19.16
CA LYS A 190 -19.77 13.12 -20.56
C LYS A 190 -19.69 11.61 -20.64
N ILE A 191 -20.79 10.99 -21.01
CA ILE A 191 -20.93 9.55 -21.21
C ILE A 191 -21.51 9.28 -22.58
N SER A 192 -20.99 8.29 -23.29
CA SER A 192 -21.57 7.81 -24.56
C SER A 192 -22.48 6.61 -24.30
N ASP A 193 -23.39 6.30 -25.25
CA ASP A 193 -24.28 5.13 -25.16
C ASP A 193 -23.49 3.81 -25.02
N GLU A 194 -22.33 3.71 -25.67
CA GLU A 194 -21.43 2.55 -25.53
C GLU A 194 -20.87 2.43 -24.10
N GLU A 195 -20.45 3.57 -23.51
CA GLU A 195 -19.91 3.62 -22.15
C GLU A 195 -21.01 3.30 -21.12
N GLN A 196 -22.21 3.86 -21.30
CA GLN A 196 -23.36 3.56 -20.44
C GLN A 196 -23.69 2.06 -20.51
N TYR A 197 -23.77 1.52 -21.72
CA TYR A 197 -24.03 0.09 -21.94
C TYR A 197 -23.02 -0.80 -21.22
N ILE A 198 -21.72 -0.47 -21.28
CA ILE A 198 -20.67 -1.23 -20.59
C ILE A 198 -20.79 -1.10 -19.07
N ILE A 199 -21.11 0.07 -18.54
CA ILE A 199 -21.38 0.27 -17.10
C ILE A 199 -22.53 -0.66 -16.68
N ASP A 200 -23.66 -0.61 -17.38
CA ASP A 200 -24.84 -1.43 -17.06
C ASP A 200 -24.53 -2.94 -17.16
N ALA A 201 -23.69 -3.35 -18.12
CA ALA A 201 -23.26 -4.73 -18.25
C ALA A 201 -22.45 -5.23 -17.03
N PHE A 202 -21.59 -4.38 -16.44
CA PHE A 202 -20.87 -4.73 -15.21
C PHE A 202 -21.75 -4.66 -13.95
N LEU A 203 -22.74 -3.76 -13.92
CA LEU A 203 -23.67 -3.61 -12.80
C LEU A 203 -24.74 -4.70 -12.79
N SER A 204 -25.07 -5.29 -13.93
CA SER A 204 -26.16 -6.30 -14.06
C SER A 204 -26.04 -7.53 -13.16
N ASN A 205 -24.85 -7.79 -12.63
CA ASN A 205 -24.57 -8.91 -11.72
C ASN A 205 -24.79 -8.56 -10.23
N GLU A 206 -25.02 -7.27 -9.89
CA GLU A 206 -25.08 -6.79 -8.51
C GLU A 206 -26.52 -6.48 -8.03
N GLY A 207 -27.55 -6.69 -8.88
CA GLY A 207 -28.94 -6.34 -8.56
C GLY A 207 -29.23 -4.86 -8.73
N ASP A 208 -29.94 -4.22 -7.76
CA ASP A 208 -30.35 -2.81 -7.83
C ASP A 208 -29.35 -1.86 -7.15
N LYS A 209 -28.41 -2.41 -6.42
CA LYS A 209 -27.38 -1.65 -5.70
C LYS A 209 -26.06 -2.42 -5.60
N GLY A 210 -25.01 -1.68 -5.33
CA GLY A 210 -23.65 -2.17 -5.25
C GLY A 210 -22.89 -2.04 -6.56
N ILE A 211 -21.58 -1.89 -6.45
CA ILE A 211 -20.64 -1.89 -7.57
C ILE A 211 -19.57 -2.94 -7.33
N PRO A 212 -19.16 -3.72 -8.36
CA PRO A 212 -18.28 -4.87 -8.17
C PRO A 212 -16.90 -4.44 -7.67
N GLN A 213 -16.54 -4.89 -6.46
CA GLN A 213 -15.26 -4.56 -5.85
C GLN A 213 -14.13 -5.39 -6.49
N GLY A 214 -13.39 -4.78 -7.43
CA GLY A 214 -12.31 -5.42 -8.17
C GLY A 214 -12.28 -5.07 -9.65
N THR A 215 -13.17 -4.20 -10.13
CA THR A 215 -13.15 -3.70 -11.50
C THR A 215 -12.73 -2.24 -11.59
N SER A 216 -12.09 -1.85 -12.69
CA SER A 216 -11.66 -0.46 -12.88
C SER A 216 -12.84 0.50 -13.07
N ILE A 217 -13.94 0.08 -13.70
CA ILE A 217 -15.16 0.90 -13.87
C ILE A 217 -15.71 1.30 -12.50
N SER A 218 -15.73 0.39 -11.53
CA SER A 218 -16.23 0.68 -10.18
C SER A 218 -15.49 1.82 -9.49
N LEU A 219 -14.21 2.03 -9.84
CA LEU A 219 -13.43 3.15 -9.29
C LEU A 219 -13.93 4.50 -9.76
N PHE A 220 -14.37 4.59 -11.03
CA PHE A 220 -15.01 5.79 -11.56
C PHE A 220 -16.39 6.01 -10.93
N LEU A 221 -17.18 4.93 -10.81
CA LEU A 221 -18.52 4.99 -10.22
C LEU A 221 -18.50 5.38 -8.73
N ALA A 222 -17.49 4.92 -7.99
CA ALA A 222 -17.27 5.30 -6.59
C ALA A 222 -16.99 6.81 -6.45
N ASN A 223 -16.17 7.40 -7.32
CA ASN A 223 -15.97 8.84 -7.33
C ASN A 223 -17.20 9.62 -7.81
N LEU A 224 -17.93 9.08 -8.80
CA LEU A 224 -19.17 9.66 -9.27
C LEU A 224 -20.22 9.72 -8.15
N ALA A 225 -20.35 8.64 -7.37
CA ALA A 225 -21.28 8.60 -6.25
C ALA A 225 -21.02 9.71 -5.23
N CYS A 226 -19.75 10.01 -4.94
CA CYS A 226 -19.40 11.05 -3.97
C CYS A 226 -19.32 12.47 -4.57
N TRP A 227 -19.58 12.65 -5.85
CA TRP A 227 -19.38 13.94 -6.53
C TRP A 227 -20.18 15.08 -5.90
N GLU A 228 -21.44 14.83 -5.61
CA GLU A 228 -22.36 15.83 -5.00
C GLU A 228 -21.89 16.22 -3.59
N LEU A 229 -21.55 15.22 -2.77
CA LEU A 229 -20.98 15.46 -1.44
C LEU A 229 -19.70 16.31 -1.49
N ASP A 230 -18.77 15.96 -2.40
CA ASP A 230 -17.52 16.72 -2.54
C ASP A 230 -17.79 18.19 -2.87
N HIS A 231 -18.77 18.47 -3.76
CA HIS A 231 -19.10 19.83 -4.17
C HIS A 231 -19.88 20.61 -3.10
N GLU A 232 -20.68 19.96 -2.30
CA GLU A 232 -21.37 20.61 -1.17
C GLU A 232 -20.37 21.01 -0.08
N LEU A 233 -19.40 20.15 0.23
CA LEU A 233 -18.32 20.48 1.14
C LEU A 233 -17.49 21.66 0.62
N GLU A 234 -17.19 21.72 -0.68
CA GLU A 234 -16.50 22.85 -1.31
C GLU A 234 -17.31 24.15 -1.23
N LYS A 235 -18.62 24.12 -1.51
CA LYS A 235 -19.52 25.28 -1.43
C LYS A 235 -19.59 25.86 -0.01
N GLU A 236 -19.58 25.01 1.01
CA GLU A 236 -19.54 25.45 2.42
C GLU A 236 -18.19 26.07 2.78
N GLY A 237 -17.16 25.89 1.93
CA GLY A 237 -15.80 26.34 2.19
C GLY A 237 -15.14 25.55 3.30
N LEU A 238 -15.40 24.26 3.35
CA LEU A 238 -14.73 23.29 4.19
C LEU A 238 -13.49 22.77 3.50
N ASN A 239 -12.44 22.56 4.26
CA ASN A 239 -11.30 21.79 3.80
C ASN A 239 -11.57 20.32 4.07
N PHE A 240 -11.26 19.46 3.10
CA PHE A 240 -11.40 18.02 3.28
C PHE A 240 -10.41 17.24 2.40
N ALA A 241 -10.22 15.98 2.74
CA ALA A 241 -9.53 15.01 1.91
C ALA A 241 -10.36 13.72 1.89
N ARG A 242 -10.81 13.33 0.71
CA ARG A 242 -11.52 12.07 0.52
C ARG A 242 -10.67 11.07 -0.25
N TYR A 243 -10.50 9.89 0.32
CA TYR A 243 -9.84 8.77 -0.31
C TYR A 243 -10.76 7.55 -0.34
N ALA A 244 -11.46 7.34 -1.44
CA ALA A 244 -12.57 6.39 -1.55
C ALA A 244 -13.71 6.74 -0.58
N ASP A 245 -13.94 5.88 0.40
CA ASP A 245 -14.90 6.00 1.50
C ASP A 245 -14.33 6.76 2.72
N ASP A 246 -13.01 6.74 2.92
CA ASP A 246 -12.37 7.47 4.01
C ASP A 246 -12.42 8.99 3.74
N THR A 247 -13.05 9.75 4.62
CA THR A 247 -13.19 11.21 4.49
C THR A 247 -12.75 11.90 5.77
N LEU A 248 -11.79 12.81 5.65
CA LEU A 248 -11.34 13.72 6.70
C LEU A 248 -11.76 15.14 6.33
N ILE A 249 -12.45 15.83 7.24
CA ILE A 249 -12.90 17.22 7.08
C ILE A 249 -12.28 18.06 8.18
N TRP A 250 -11.82 19.29 7.87
CA TRP A 250 -11.30 20.20 8.89
C TRP A 250 -11.64 21.65 8.59
N SER A 251 -11.75 22.44 9.66
CA SER A 251 -12.01 23.88 9.59
C SER A 251 -11.58 24.55 10.90
N THR A 252 -11.24 25.83 10.83
CA THR A 252 -11.10 26.67 12.02
C THR A 252 -12.44 27.13 12.56
N ASN A 253 -13.53 27.01 11.79
CA ASN A 253 -14.89 27.40 12.14
C ASN A 253 -15.70 26.18 12.59
N TYR A 254 -16.12 26.18 13.86
CA TYR A 254 -16.91 25.09 14.45
C TYR A 254 -18.27 24.89 13.77
N GLN A 255 -18.99 25.98 13.45
CA GLN A 255 -20.30 25.88 12.81
C GLN A 255 -20.23 25.18 11.45
N LYS A 256 -19.21 25.49 10.65
CA LYS A 256 -19.00 24.82 9.36
C LYS A 256 -18.78 23.31 9.53
N ILE A 257 -17.98 22.89 10.52
CA ILE A 257 -17.79 21.46 10.81
C ILE A 257 -19.11 20.80 11.23
N CYS A 258 -19.95 21.48 12.03
CA CYS A 258 -21.27 20.97 12.38
C CYS A 258 -22.15 20.77 11.13
N ASN A 259 -22.11 21.71 10.19
CA ASN A 259 -22.87 21.61 8.94
C ASN A 259 -22.45 20.41 8.09
N SER A 260 -21.18 19.99 8.14
CA SER A 260 -20.70 18.82 7.42
C SER A 260 -21.42 17.53 7.80
N PHE A 261 -21.88 17.39 9.05
CA PHE A 261 -22.68 16.24 9.49
C PHE A 261 -24.02 16.14 8.79
N ASN A 262 -24.68 17.27 8.54
CA ASN A 262 -25.93 17.29 7.79
C ASN A 262 -25.69 16.86 6.34
N MET A 263 -24.65 17.39 5.70
CA MET A 263 -24.27 17.03 4.32
C MET A 263 -23.95 15.54 4.19
N ILE A 264 -23.16 14.97 5.11
CA ILE A 264 -22.84 13.54 5.14
C ILE A 264 -24.11 12.69 5.35
N ASN A 265 -25.03 13.12 6.23
CA ASN A 265 -26.30 12.41 6.45
C ASN A 265 -27.23 12.49 5.24
N GLU A 266 -27.31 13.62 4.57
CA GLU A 266 -28.10 13.79 3.33
C GLU A 266 -27.54 12.91 2.22
N PHE A 267 -26.22 12.92 2.01
CA PHE A 267 -25.54 12.02 1.09
C PHE A 267 -25.80 10.54 1.42
N SER A 268 -25.65 10.15 2.69
CA SER A 268 -25.89 8.78 3.15
C SER A 268 -27.31 8.30 2.81
N ARG A 269 -28.31 9.15 2.99
CA ARG A 269 -29.72 8.85 2.65
C ARG A 269 -29.95 8.82 1.15
N ALA A 270 -29.40 9.78 0.40
CA ALA A 270 -29.60 9.89 -1.04
C ALA A 270 -28.93 8.75 -1.81
N ALA A 271 -27.73 8.35 -1.41
CA ALA A 271 -26.94 7.29 -2.03
C ALA A 271 -27.24 5.89 -1.46
N GLU A 272 -28.02 5.81 -0.38
CA GLU A 272 -28.36 4.59 0.37
C GLU A 272 -27.14 3.91 1.02
N ILE A 273 -26.10 4.70 1.33
CA ILE A 273 -24.85 4.21 1.91
C ILE A 273 -24.83 4.54 3.41
N PRO A 274 -24.93 3.56 4.31
CA PRO A 274 -24.95 3.84 5.75
C PRO A 274 -23.60 4.32 6.27
N ILE A 275 -23.64 5.31 7.18
CA ILE A 275 -22.46 5.78 7.90
C ILE A 275 -22.01 4.69 8.89
N ASN A 276 -20.72 4.42 8.96
CA ASN A 276 -20.13 3.54 9.96
C ASN A 276 -19.91 4.30 11.27
N THR A 277 -20.88 4.23 12.18
CA THR A 277 -20.86 4.96 13.46
C THR A 277 -19.77 4.50 14.42
N GLU A 278 -19.25 3.27 14.28
CA GLU A 278 -18.15 2.76 15.12
C GLU A 278 -16.79 3.36 14.72
N LYS A 279 -16.63 3.73 13.44
CA LYS A 279 -15.38 4.28 12.91
C LYS A 279 -15.45 5.78 12.66
N SER A 280 -16.67 6.32 12.50
CA SER A 280 -16.84 7.76 12.32
C SER A 280 -16.69 8.45 13.66
N GLU A 281 -15.58 9.17 13.79
CA GLU A 281 -15.32 9.94 15.00
C GLU A 281 -16.04 11.29 14.90
N GLY A 282 -16.68 11.69 15.99
CA GLY A 282 -17.31 13.00 16.11
C GLY A 282 -16.33 14.15 15.95
N ILE A 283 -16.80 15.40 16.13
CA ILE A 283 -15.93 16.58 16.05
C ILE A 283 -14.91 16.55 17.18
N SER A 284 -13.65 16.67 16.80
CA SER A 284 -12.52 16.80 17.72
C SER A 284 -11.77 18.11 17.45
N LEU A 285 -11.23 18.71 18.51
CA LEU A 285 -10.33 19.84 18.40
C LEU A 285 -8.89 19.35 18.30
N LEU A 286 -8.27 19.54 17.15
CA LEU A 286 -6.86 19.28 16.94
C LEU A 286 -6.07 20.50 17.42
N LYS A 287 -5.13 20.29 18.35
CA LYS A 287 -4.27 21.35 18.94
C LYS A 287 -2.86 20.86 19.18
N GLN A 288 -1.92 21.80 19.24
CA GLN A 288 -0.57 21.48 19.67
C GLN A 288 -0.53 21.05 21.16
N PRO A 289 0.36 20.11 21.55
CA PRO A 289 0.45 19.61 22.92
C PRO A 289 0.71 20.69 23.98
N GLU A 290 1.31 21.81 23.58
CA GLU A 290 1.68 22.93 24.46
C GLU A 290 0.48 23.76 24.93
N TYR A 291 -0.65 23.71 24.22
CA TYR A 291 -1.86 24.42 24.60
C TYR A 291 -2.67 23.63 25.65
N LYS A 292 -2.36 23.88 26.93
CA LYS A 292 -2.96 23.18 28.09
C LYS A 292 -4.41 23.54 28.37
N LYS A 293 -4.88 24.73 27.99
CA LYS A 293 -6.27 25.17 28.23
C LYS A 293 -7.11 25.01 26.98
N SER A 294 -8.22 24.30 27.08
CA SER A 294 -9.21 24.10 26.02
C SER A 294 -10.61 24.25 26.62
N GLU A 295 -11.48 24.92 25.90
CA GLU A 295 -12.94 25.00 26.18
C GLU A 295 -13.62 23.63 26.00
N PHE A 296 -12.97 22.72 25.28
CA PHE A 296 -13.41 21.35 25.08
C PHE A 296 -12.81 20.42 26.14
N SER A 297 -13.58 19.43 26.57
CA SER A 297 -13.08 18.37 27.45
C SER A 297 -11.92 17.62 26.80
N GLU A 298 -11.08 16.95 27.59
CA GLU A 298 -9.98 16.15 27.07
C GLU A 298 -10.44 15.08 26.05
N LYS A 299 -11.65 14.56 26.21
CA LYS A 299 -12.25 13.59 25.27
C LYS A 299 -12.52 14.17 23.87
N GLY A 300 -12.71 15.48 23.75
CA GLY A 300 -12.93 16.16 22.48
C GLY A 300 -11.67 16.78 21.87
N THR A 301 -10.46 16.50 22.41
CA THR A 301 -9.22 17.06 21.92
C THR A 301 -8.28 15.97 21.41
N LYS A 302 -7.62 16.23 20.27
CA LYS A 302 -6.61 15.36 19.65
C LYS A 302 -5.31 16.14 19.44
N THR A 303 -4.20 15.44 19.39
CA THR A 303 -2.90 15.98 18.99
C THR A 303 -2.53 15.62 17.54
N ASN A 304 -3.18 14.63 16.97
CA ASN A 304 -2.96 14.15 15.61
C ASN A 304 -4.26 13.60 15.00
N VAL A 305 -4.25 13.47 13.69
CA VAL A 305 -5.26 12.78 12.90
C VAL A 305 -4.62 11.58 12.22
N ASP A 306 -5.27 10.44 12.29
CA ASP A 306 -4.82 9.21 11.65
C ASP A 306 -5.50 9.05 10.27
N PHE A 307 -4.76 9.24 9.18
CA PHE A 307 -5.31 9.13 7.84
C PHE A 307 -4.36 8.34 6.91
N LEU A 308 -4.90 7.38 6.17
CA LEU A 308 -4.18 6.58 5.16
C LEU A 308 -2.84 5.99 5.64
N GLY A 309 -2.80 5.52 6.88
CA GLY A 309 -1.62 4.89 7.47
C GLY A 309 -0.60 5.85 8.07
N TYR A 310 -0.85 7.15 8.00
CA TYR A 310 -0.06 8.20 8.65
C TYR A 310 -0.78 8.72 9.90
N SER A 311 -0.01 9.23 10.85
CA SER A 311 -0.46 10.10 11.94
C SER A 311 0.04 11.51 11.67
N ILE A 312 -0.88 12.42 11.38
CA ILE A 312 -0.59 13.80 10.98
C ILE A 312 -0.78 14.70 12.19
N PHE A 313 0.30 15.29 12.65
CA PHE A 313 0.32 16.32 13.69
C PHE A 313 0.37 17.70 13.03
N ILE A 314 0.20 18.75 13.80
CA ILE A 314 0.28 20.11 13.28
C ILE A 314 1.71 20.42 12.75
N ASP A 315 2.74 19.88 13.39
CA ASP A 315 4.16 20.17 13.12
C ASP A 315 4.92 19.04 12.43
N LYS A 316 4.35 17.84 12.36
CA LYS A 316 5.03 16.65 11.84
C LYS A 316 4.10 15.58 11.33
N ILE A 317 4.67 14.66 10.55
CA ILE A 317 4.00 13.46 10.04
C ILE A 317 4.75 12.24 10.56
N SER A 318 4.01 11.32 11.17
CA SER A 318 4.54 10.07 11.76
C SER A 318 3.91 8.84 11.10
N PHE A 319 4.50 7.68 11.31
CA PHE A 319 3.78 6.43 11.10
C PHE A 319 2.66 6.29 12.13
N ARG A 320 1.52 5.80 11.71
CA ARG A 320 0.45 5.38 12.60
C ARG A 320 0.93 4.23 13.51
N GLU A 321 0.46 4.17 14.77
CA GLU A 321 0.92 3.19 15.76
C GLU A 321 0.70 1.73 15.31
N LYS A 322 -0.42 1.44 14.65
CA LYS A 322 -0.66 0.12 14.02
C LYS A 322 0.44 -0.23 13.02
N MET A 323 0.97 0.76 12.27
CA MET A 323 2.03 0.54 11.29
C MET A 323 3.36 0.27 11.98
N ILE A 324 3.69 0.99 13.05
CA ILE A 324 4.87 0.72 13.90
C ILE A 324 4.86 -0.72 14.41
N THR A 325 3.71 -1.17 14.91
CA THR A 325 3.53 -2.55 15.39
C THR A 325 3.74 -3.56 14.26
N LYS A 326 3.21 -3.31 13.07
CA LYS A 326 3.42 -4.15 11.88
C LYS A 326 4.89 -4.21 11.48
N ILE A 327 5.58 -3.06 11.43
CA ILE A 327 7.02 -2.97 11.12
C ILE A 327 7.84 -3.80 12.12
N LYS A 328 7.59 -3.62 13.41
CA LYS A 328 8.28 -4.37 14.47
C LYS A 328 8.01 -5.88 14.36
N LYS A 329 6.78 -6.29 14.07
CA LYS A 329 6.39 -7.70 13.89
C LYS A 329 7.12 -8.32 12.71
N GLU A 330 7.14 -7.69 11.55
CA GLU A 330 7.81 -8.19 10.34
C GLU A 330 9.33 -8.33 10.55
N ILE A 331 9.98 -7.31 11.09
CA ILE A 331 11.42 -7.35 11.36
C ILE A 331 11.75 -8.41 12.41
N SER A 332 10.93 -8.54 13.47
CA SER A 332 11.10 -9.59 14.48
C SER A 332 10.96 -10.98 13.87
N TYR A 333 10.02 -11.17 12.96
CA TYR A 333 9.85 -12.43 12.22
C TYR A 333 11.07 -12.75 11.36
N ILE A 334 11.61 -11.78 10.62
CA ILE A 334 12.84 -11.96 9.82
C ILE A 334 14.01 -12.38 10.73
N ILE A 335 14.19 -11.71 11.86
CA ILE A 335 15.24 -12.00 12.85
C ILE A 335 15.07 -13.43 13.39
N TYR A 336 13.86 -13.78 13.84
CA TYR A 336 13.56 -15.10 14.40
C TYR A 336 13.76 -16.23 13.38
N LYS A 337 13.17 -16.10 12.19
CA LYS A 337 13.23 -17.07 11.09
C LYS A 337 14.68 -17.40 10.71
N ASN A 338 15.56 -16.41 10.69
CA ASN A 338 16.95 -16.61 10.23
C ASN A 338 17.92 -16.96 11.35
N LEU A 339 17.81 -16.35 12.53
CA LEU A 339 18.81 -16.47 13.58
C LEU A 339 18.50 -17.55 14.61
N ILE A 340 17.23 -17.75 14.94
CA ILE A 340 16.80 -18.53 16.11
C ILE A 340 16.14 -19.85 15.69
N GLN A 341 15.14 -19.77 14.83
CA GLN A 341 14.32 -20.92 14.43
C GLN A 341 15.15 -22.12 13.94
N PRO A 342 16.19 -21.94 13.07
CA PRO A 342 16.97 -23.06 12.59
C PRO A 342 17.69 -23.84 13.69
N LEU A 343 18.13 -23.16 14.75
CA LEU A 343 18.81 -23.77 15.90
C LEU A 343 17.84 -24.46 16.85
N LYS A 344 16.66 -23.88 17.08
CA LYS A 344 15.62 -24.50 17.92
C LYS A 344 15.02 -25.75 17.30
N ASN A 345 14.90 -25.80 15.98
CA ASN A 345 14.29 -26.91 15.26
C ASN A 345 15.31 -27.94 14.75
N ASN A 346 16.54 -27.94 15.23
CA ASN A 346 17.64 -28.80 14.77
C ASN A 346 17.80 -28.84 13.24
N ASN A 347 17.53 -27.72 12.60
CA ASN A 347 17.56 -27.55 11.14
C ASN A 347 18.76 -26.72 10.65
N PHE A 348 19.70 -26.43 11.53
CA PHE A 348 20.91 -25.68 11.17
C PHE A 348 21.96 -26.56 10.51
N LYS A 349 22.50 -26.15 9.39
CA LYS A 349 23.53 -26.89 8.66
C LYS A 349 24.90 -26.66 9.29
N LYS A 350 25.55 -27.73 9.78
CA LYS A 350 26.80 -27.67 10.55
C LYS A 350 27.98 -27.01 9.79
N TYR A 351 27.97 -27.08 8.47
CA TYR A 351 29.08 -26.55 7.63
C TYR A 351 28.96 -25.04 7.32
N THR A 352 27.95 -24.34 7.85
CA THR A 352 27.87 -22.89 7.65
C THR A 352 28.90 -22.25 8.55
N GLU A 353 30.03 -21.75 7.96
CA GLU A 353 31.16 -21.18 8.70
C GLU A 353 30.71 -20.03 9.61
N ILE A 354 30.77 -20.23 10.93
CA ILE A 354 30.58 -19.21 11.95
C ILE A 354 31.95 -18.93 12.54
N THR A 355 32.83 -18.31 11.76
CA THR A 355 34.19 -18.04 12.20
C THR A 355 34.63 -16.64 11.76
N LYS A 356 35.48 -15.99 12.59
CA LYS A 356 36.22 -14.78 12.27
C LYS A 356 35.44 -13.69 11.52
N GLY A 357 34.33 -13.21 12.14
CA GLY A 357 33.52 -12.12 11.54
C GLY A 357 32.56 -12.56 10.45
N LYS A 358 32.25 -13.87 10.34
CA LYS A 358 31.28 -14.41 9.38
C LYS A 358 30.18 -15.19 10.12
N ASP A 359 28.95 -14.82 9.90
CA ASP A 359 27.74 -15.59 10.20
C ASP A 359 26.75 -15.39 9.06
N TYR A 360 26.65 -16.40 8.21
CA TYR A 360 25.83 -16.33 6.99
C TYR A 360 24.33 -16.08 7.29
N ASN A 361 23.81 -16.64 8.40
CA ASN A 361 22.42 -16.42 8.78
C ASN A 361 22.18 -14.98 9.26
N LEU A 362 23.14 -14.39 9.98
CA LEU A 362 23.08 -12.97 10.34
C LEU A 362 23.12 -12.07 9.10
N MET A 363 24.00 -12.39 8.14
CA MET A 363 24.06 -11.67 6.87
C MET A 363 22.73 -11.73 6.13
N VAL A 364 22.09 -12.90 6.04
CA VAL A 364 20.80 -13.08 5.39
C VAL A 364 19.69 -12.29 6.12
N ALA A 365 19.69 -12.33 7.45
CA ALA A 365 18.72 -11.54 8.24
C ALA A 365 18.83 -10.04 7.96
N ILE A 366 20.04 -9.49 8.01
CA ILE A 366 20.31 -8.07 7.74
C ILE A 366 19.95 -7.71 6.30
N MET A 367 20.28 -8.55 5.31
CA MET A 367 19.91 -8.33 3.92
C MET A 367 18.40 -8.33 3.71
N GLN A 368 17.64 -9.20 4.39
CA GLN A 368 16.18 -9.21 4.32
C GLN A 368 15.57 -7.98 4.98
N ILE A 369 16.11 -7.53 6.12
CA ILE A 369 15.69 -6.28 6.77
C ILE A 369 15.98 -5.07 5.86
N LYS A 370 17.17 -5.01 5.23
CA LYS A 370 17.49 -3.98 4.22
C LYS A 370 16.50 -3.98 3.07
N ARG A 371 16.18 -5.17 2.54
CA ARG A 371 15.19 -5.30 1.46
C ARG A 371 13.79 -4.81 1.90
N TYR A 372 13.40 -5.11 3.12
CA TYR A 372 12.13 -4.65 3.67
C TYR A 372 12.08 -3.13 3.80
N ILE A 373 13.12 -2.50 4.39
CA ILE A 373 13.16 -1.05 4.64
C ILE A 373 13.52 -0.26 3.38
N TYR A 374 14.55 -0.69 2.63
CA TYR A 374 15.20 0.04 1.54
C TYR A 374 14.83 -0.45 0.15
N GLY A 375 14.19 -1.64 0.03
CA GLY A 375 13.89 -2.26 -1.26
C GLY A 375 15.10 -2.84 -2.00
N GLY A 376 16.19 -3.15 -1.27
CA GLY A 376 17.41 -3.74 -1.83
C GLY A 376 18.57 -2.78 -2.01
N LEU A 377 18.42 -1.51 -1.66
CA LEU A 377 19.55 -0.56 -1.59
C LEU A 377 20.51 -0.92 -0.45
N ASN A 378 21.76 -0.49 -0.57
CA ASN A 378 22.71 -0.54 0.52
C ASN A 378 23.05 0.86 1.06
N ASN A 379 23.64 0.91 2.27
CA ASN A 379 23.92 2.18 2.94
C ASN A 379 24.81 3.09 2.09
N GLN A 380 25.80 2.55 1.36
CA GLN A 380 26.70 3.34 0.52
C GLN A 380 26.00 4.01 -0.66
N GLN A 381 25.04 3.31 -1.31
CA GLN A 381 24.25 3.89 -2.40
C GLN A 381 23.41 5.06 -1.86
N ILE A 382 22.82 4.90 -0.68
CA ILE A 382 22.02 5.94 -0.02
C ILE A 382 22.89 7.14 0.34
N VAL A 383 24.07 6.90 0.97
CA VAL A 383 25.02 7.96 1.30
C VAL A 383 25.53 8.70 0.06
N ASN A 384 25.86 7.97 -1.02
CA ASN A 384 26.30 8.59 -2.27
C ASN A 384 25.22 9.50 -2.87
N TYR A 385 23.96 9.11 -2.74
CA TYR A 385 22.83 9.94 -3.22
C TYR A 385 22.65 11.20 -2.36
N ILE A 386 22.68 11.06 -1.02
CA ILE A 386 22.58 12.20 -0.10
C ILE A 386 23.72 13.20 -0.33
N THR A 387 24.94 12.72 -0.59
CA THR A 387 26.14 13.55 -0.81
C THR A 387 26.29 14.07 -2.23
N GLY A 388 25.35 13.78 -3.13
CA GLY A 388 25.41 14.23 -4.53
C GLY A 388 26.39 13.46 -5.41
N ARG A 389 27.02 12.39 -4.91
CA ARG A 389 27.90 11.50 -5.71
C ARG A 389 27.14 10.60 -6.69
N SER A 390 25.85 10.48 -6.50
CA SER A 390 24.92 9.78 -7.40
C SER A 390 23.71 10.67 -7.66
N ASN A 391 23.33 10.80 -8.93
CA ASN A 391 22.21 11.67 -9.33
C ASN A 391 20.85 10.94 -9.31
N ARG A 392 20.83 9.60 -9.22
CA ARG A 392 19.60 8.82 -9.24
C ARG A 392 19.66 7.73 -8.19
N LEU A 393 18.55 7.59 -7.46
CA LEU A 393 18.31 6.49 -6.53
C LEU A 393 16.90 5.96 -6.76
N MET A 394 16.79 4.64 -6.88
CA MET A 394 15.49 3.99 -7.07
C MET A 394 14.96 3.57 -5.71
N PHE A 395 14.06 4.37 -5.15
CA PHE A 395 13.45 4.06 -3.86
C PHE A 395 12.46 2.90 -4.00
N LYS A 396 12.61 1.90 -3.16
CA LYS A 396 11.73 0.73 -3.02
C LYS A 396 11.68 0.33 -1.54
N GLY A 397 10.81 -0.61 -1.20
CA GLY A 397 10.62 -1.04 0.17
C GLY A 397 9.74 -0.10 1.00
N LEU A 398 9.61 -0.41 2.28
CA LEU A 398 8.66 0.24 3.18
C LEU A 398 8.69 1.76 3.14
N MET A 399 9.89 2.36 3.24
CA MET A 399 10.03 3.81 3.34
C MET A 399 9.60 4.56 2.08
N SER A 400 9.59 3.91 0.92
CA SER A 400 9.07 4.52 -0.31
C SER A 400 7.54 4.64 -0.34
N PHE A 401 6.82 3.84 0.46
CA PHE A 401 5.37 3.95 0.66
C PHE A 401 4.98 4.99 1.71
N TYR A 402 5.95 5.48 2.48
CA TYR A 402 5.75 6.49 3.53
C TYR A 402 6.78 7.63 3.41
N PRO A 403 6.92 8.24 2.23
CA PRO A 403 7.99 9.21 1.96
C PRO A 403 7.85 10.51 2.75
N LEU A 404 6.65 10.82 3.24
CA LEU A 404 6.35 12.06 3.96
C LEU A 404 6.56 11.97 5.47
N VAL A 405 6.86 10.78 6.02
CA VAL A 405 7.16 10.65 7.44
C VAL A 405 8.42 11.45 7.77
N ASN A 406 8.28 12.46 8.64
CA ASN A 406 9.35 13.37 9.05
C ASN A 406 9.56 13.45 10.59
N ASP A 407 8.87 12.60 11.36
CA ASP A 407 9.08 12.51 12.82
C ASP A 407 10.42 11.84 13.14
N VAL A 408 11.44 12.68 13.28
CA VAL A 408 12.82 12.27 13.60
C VAL A 408 12.91 11.44 14.88
N ASN A 409 12.09 11.75 15.89
CA ASN A 409 12.12 11.02 17.17
C ASN A 409 11.57 9.60 17.01
N GLN A 410 10.50 9.45 16.24
CA GLN A 410 9.93 8.13 15.93
C GLN A 410 10.92 7.29 15.11
N LEU A 411 11.56 7.87 14.09
CA LEU A 411 12.53 7.16 13.25
C LEU A 411 13.79 6.75 14.05
N LYS A 412 14.31 7.63 14.91
CA LYS A 412 15.42 7.30 15.84
C LYS A 412 15.05 6.19 16.82
N SER A 413 13.80 6.22 17.32
CA SER A 413 13.27 5.15 18.20
C SER A 413 13.22 3.81 17.50
N LEU A 414 12.79 3.77 16.22
CA LEU A 414 12.81 2.56 15.39
C LEU A 414 14.22 2.03 15.15
N ASP A 415 15.18 2.89 14.87
CA ASP A 415 16.60 2.52 14.72
C ASP A 415 17.14 1.92 16.02
N GLY A 416 16.89 2.57 17.16
CA GLY A 416 17.30 2.08 18.48
C GLY A 416 16.66 0.74 18.85
N TRP A 417 15.38 0.56 18.51
CA TRP A 417 14.67 -0.70 18.68
C TRP A 417 15.24 -1.81 17.79
N LEU A 418 15.55 -1.53 16.53
CA LEU A 418 16.15 -2.49 15.58
C LEU A 418 17.50 -2.99 16.10
N VAL A 419 18.39 -2.08 16.48
CA VAL A 419 19.71 -2.42 17.05
C VAL A 419 19.55 -3.29 18.31
N SER A 420 18.64 -2.93 19.21
CA SER A 420 18.40 -3.66 20.45
C SER A 420 17.82 -5.06 20.19
N SER A 421 16.95 -5.20 19.20
CA SER A 421 16.36 -6.48 18.81
C SER A 421 17.38 -7.40 18.15
N LEU A 422 18.22 -6.88 17.26
CA LEU A 422 19.35 -7.63 16.69
C LEU A 422 20.34 -8.08 17.76
N HIS A 423 20.72 -7.20 18.68
CA HIS A 423 21.64 -7.54 19.77
C HIS A 423 21.09 -8.66 20.65
N ARG A 424 19.83 -8.60 21.09
CA ARG A 424 19.20 -9.68 21.86
C ARG A 424 19.17 -11.00 21.11
N ALA A 425 18.84 -10.96 19.81
CA ALA A 425 18.80 -12.16 18.98
C ALA A 425 20.20 -12.76 18.77
N ILE A 426 21.22 -11.94 18.60
CA ILE A 426 22.63 -12.39 18.46
C ILE A 426 23.12 -13.04 19.76
N LYS A 427 22.84 -12.49 20.94
CA LYS A 427 23.14 -13.10 22.22
C LYS A 427 22.47 -14.48 22.37
N LEU A 428 21.17 -14.56 22.07
CA LEU A 428 20.44 -15.83 22.11
C LEU A 428 21.00 -16.83 21.11
N ARG A 429 21.33 -16.38 19.89
CA ARG A 429 21.94 -17.21 18.87
C ARG A 429 23.29 -17.78 19.30
N ALA A 430 24.18 -16.97 19.87
CA ALA A 430 25.48 -17.41 20.38
C ALA A 430 25.31 -18.50 21.46
N LYS A 431 24.36 -18.29 22.40
CA LYS A 431 24.02 -19.29 23.43
C LYS A 431 23.53 -20.61 22.82
N LEU A 432 22.63 -20.54 21.83
CA LEU A 432 22.09 -21.74 21.17
C LEU A 432 23.17 -22.47 20.36
N LEU A 433 24.09 -21.76 19.72
CA LEU A 433 25.21 -22.36 19.00
C LEU A 433 26.18 -23.10 19.93
N ILE A 434 26.44 -22.54 21.11
CA ILE A 434 27.27 -23.21 22.15
C ILE A 434 26.54 -24.44 22.70
N ASN A 435 25.27 -24.32 23.06
CA ASN A 435 24.48 -25.41 23.61
C ASN A 435 24.33 -26.61 22.65
N ASN A 436 24.32 -26.34 21.34
CA ASN A 436 24.26 -27.38 20.30
C ASN A 436 25.67 -27.82 19.80
N ASN A 437 26.74 -27.44 20.47
CA ASN A 437 28.12 -27.79 20.13
C ASN A 437 28.57 -27.37 18.71
N TYR A 438 27.99 -26.30 18.16
CA TYR A 438 28.42 -25.73 16.88
C TYR A 438 29.64 -24.82 17.01
N ILE A 439 29.80 -24.15 18.15
CA ILE A 439 30.95 -23.29 18.47
C ILE A 439 31.39 -23.49 19.92
N ILE A 440 32.67 -23.20 20.19
CA ILE A 440 33.26 -23.17 21.54
C ILE A 440 32.85 -21.85 22.22
N SER A 441 32.67 -21.88 23.55
CA SER A 441 32.41 -20.68 24.34
C SER A 441 33.47 -19.59 24.07
N GLY A 442 33.03 -18.34 23.91
CA GLY A 442 33.90 -17.20 23.59
C GLY A 442 34.34 -17.07 22.14
N LYS A 443 33.99 -18.02 21.24
CA LYS A 443 34.40 -18.00 19.81
C LYS A 443 33.31 -17.66 18.83
N TYR A 444 32.28 -16.89 19.25
CA TYR A 444 31.29 -16.40 18.31
C TYR A 444 31.90 -15.34 17.35
N ALA A 445 31.36 -15.26 16.15
CA ALA A 445 31.90 -14.43 15.07
C ALA A 445 31.90 -12.92 15.34
N PHE A 446 31.03 -12.46 16.23
CA PHE A 446 30.85 -11.04 16.55
C PHE A 446 30.86 -10.77 18.06
N PRO A 447 31.23 -9.54 18.48
CA PRO A 447 31.15 -9.14 19.89
C PRO A 447 29.71 -9.26 20.42
N LEU A 448 29.57 -9.67 21.69
CA LEU A 448 28.27 -9.79 22.34
C LEU A 448 27.87 -8.55 23.16
N ASP A 449 28.77 -7.60 23.29
CA ASP A 449 28.49 -6.27 23.80
C ASP A 449 27.81 -5.41 22.72
N LYS A 450 26.81 -4.61 23.10
CA LYS A 450 25.98 -3.86 22.14
C LYS A 450 26.77 -2.82 21.34
N ALA A 451 27.63 -2.05 22.04
CA ALA A 451 28.41 -0.97 21.39
C ALA A 451 29.42 -1.54 20.41
N ASN A 452 30.20 -2.54 20.85
CA ASN A 452 31.21 -3.21 20.01
C ASN A 452 30.58 -3.99 18.87
N LEU A 453 29.39 -4.59 19.07
CA LEU A 453 28.63 -5.24 18.01
C LEU A 453 28.26 -4.26 16.89
N VAL A 454 27.70 -3.11 17.24
CA VAL A 454 27.32 -2.07 16.26
C VAL A 454 28.55 -1.58 15.49
N ILE A 455 29.65 -1.32 16.19
CA ILE A 455 30.91 -0.93 15.55
C ILE A 455 31.39 -2.04 14.61
N SER A 456 31.44 -3.29 15.06
CA SER A 456 31.89 -4.43 14.27
C SER A 456 31.04 -4.65 13.02
N LEU A 457 29.72 -4.52 13.12
CA LEU A 457 28.84 -4.69 11.97
C LEU A 457 28.98 -3.54 10.94
N ASN A 458 29.18 -2.32 11.41
CA ASN A 458 29.22 -1.14 10.53
C ASN A 458 30.62 -0.75 10.05
N THR A 459 31.70 -1.10 10.78
CA THR A 459 33.07 -0.62 10.50
C THR A 459 34.06 -1.70 10.05
N ASN A 460 33.64 -2.94 9.83
CA ASN A 460 34.51 -4.09 9.59
C ASN A 460 35.43 -3.88 8.37
N LYS A 461 36.55 -3.16 8.57
CA LYS A 461 37.57 -2.84 7.55
C LYS A 461 38.29 -4.13 7.10
N GLY A 462 38.27 -4.43 5.82
CA GLY A 462 39.02 -5.58 5.23
C GLY A 462 38.20 -6.82 4.90
N ASN A 463 36.90 -6.91 5.25
CA ASN A 463 36.08 -8.06 4.89
C ASN A 463 35.31 -7.81 3.56
N LYS A 464 35.48 -8.67 2.56
CA LYS A 464 34.80 -8.65 1.25
C LYS A 464 33.24 -8.58 1.40
N TYR A 465 32.72 -9.09 2.50
CA TYR A 465 31.25 -9.15 2.81
C TYR A 465 30.77 -8.04 3.73
N ARG A 466 31.59 -7.04 4.08
CA ARG A 466 31.28 -5.97 5.04
C ARG A 466 29.92 -5.29 4.79
N ARG A 467 29.66 -4.89 3.56
CA ARG A 467 28.43 -4.18 3.18
C ARG A 467 27.14 -4.98 3.46
N ASN A 468 27.25 -6.29 3.59
CA ASN A 468 26.13 -7.17 3.85
C ASN A 468 25.74 -7.22 5.34
N TYR A 469 26.64 -6.80 6.26
CA TYR A 469 26.39 -6.79 7.70
C TYR A 469 26.00 -5.40 8.23
N GLU A 470 26.14 -4.33 7.45
CA GLU A 470 25.74 -2.98 7.86
C GLU A 470 24.25 -2.95 8.25
N ILE A 471 23.97 -2.48 9.46
CA ILE A 471 22.59 -2.37 9.95
C ILE A 471 21.88 -1.28 9.15
N PRO A 472 20.68 -1.52 8.61
CA PRO A 472 19.88 -0.47 7.99
C PRO A 472 19.35 0.54 9.01
N SER A 473 19.11 1.77 8.58
CA SER A 473 18.61 2.86 9.42
C SER A 473 17.45 3.56 8.75
N PHE A 474 16.33 3.70 9.47
CA PHE A 474 15.17 4.49 9.04
C PHE A 474 15.55 5.96 8.83
N MET A 475 16.41 6.49 9.71
CA MET A 475 16.93 7.86 9.57
C MET A 475 17.76 8.06 8.31
N LEU A 476 18.57 7.07 7.92
CA LEU A 476 19.42 7.19 6.74
C LEU A 476 18.59 7.26 5.45
N ILE A 477 17.61 6.37 5.30
CA ILE A 477 16.74 6.36 4.11
C ILE A 477 15.79 7.57 4.09
N HIS A 478 15.31 8.03 5.26
CA HIS A 478 14.52 9.24 5.37
C HIS A 478 15.27 10.47 4.82
N LYS A 479 16.54 10.69 5.21
CA LYS A 479 17.37 11.75 4.65
C LYS A 479 17.50 11.68 3.13
N ALA A 480 17.61 10.49 2.58
CA ALA A 480 17.66 10.32 1.12
C ALA A 480 16.32 10.65 0.45
N LEU A 481 15.20 10.28 1.07
CA LEU A 481 13.87 10.65 0.60
C LEU A 481 13.66 12.15 0.60
N GLU A 482 14.06 12.87 1.68
CA GLU A 482 14.00 14.32 1.73
C GLU A 482 14.80 14.98 0.60
N VAL A 483 16.04 14.51 0.37
CA VAL A 483 16.87 15.00 -0.74
C VAL A 483 16.20 14.73 -2.09
N GLY A 484 15.62 13.54 -2.24
CA GLY A 484 14.93 13.14 -3.46
C GLY A 484 13.70 13.99 -3.73
N ILE A 485 12.84 14.18 -2.73
CA ILE A 485 11.62 15.01 -2.83
C ILE A 485 11.98 16.44 -3.22
N LYS A 486 13.02 17.02 -2.60
CA LYS A 486 13.51 18.37 -2.93
C LYS A 486 14.07 18.48 -4.36
N LYS A 487 14.73 17.44 -4.88
CA LYS A 487 15.36 17.45 -6.21
C LYS A 487 14.38 17.10 -7.34
N GLU A 488 13.54 16.11 -7.15
CA GLU A 488 12.78 15.48 -8.22
C GLU A 488 11.25 15.62 -8.03
N GLY A 489 10.81 16.08 -6.87
CA GLY A 489 9.41 16.14 -6.47
C GLY A 489 8.88 14.80 -5.96
N LEU A 490 7.81 14.87 -5.17
CA LEU A 490 7.18 13.73 -4.51
C LEU A 490 6.77 12.62 -5.50
N SER A 491 6.14 12.98 -6.62
CA SER A 491 5.63 12.04 -7.63
C SER A 491 6.70 11.14 -8.28
N LYS A 492 7.96 11.58 -8.33
CA LYS A 492 9.05 10.78 -8.93
C LYS A 492 9.74 9.89 -7.91
N ILE A 493 9.75 10.31 -6.65
CA ILE A 493 10.37 9.57 -5.54
C ILE A 493 9.48 8.45 -5.07
N MET A 494 8.19 8.71 -5.06
CA MET A 494 7.19 7.68 -4.86
C MET A 494 7.10 6.81 -6.10
N ARG A 495 7.39 5.55 -5.96
CA ARG A 495 6.87 4.57 -6.88
C ARG A 495 5.62 3.98 -6.26
N LEU A 496 4.50 4.37 -6.82
CA LEU A 496 3.30 3.56 -6.86
C LEU A 496 3.59 2.35 -7.78
N ASP A 497 4.54 1.50 -7.40
CA ASP A 497 4.86 0.27 -8.15
C ASP A 497 3.83 -0.84 -7.86
N THR A 498 2.90 -0.58 -6.99
CA THR A 498 1.56 -1.12 -7.09
C THR A 498 0.76 -0.03 -7.76
N PRO A 499 0.37 -0.18 -9.03
CA PRO A 499 -0.75 0.60 -9.52
C PRO A 499 -1.86 0.30 -8.50
N GLU A 500 -2.25 1.31 -7.73
CA GLU A 500 -3.23 1.16 -6.66
C GLU A 500 -4.52 0.52 -7.16
N TYR A 501 -4.68 0.37 -8.48
CA TYR A 501 -5.92 -0.04 -9.13
C TYR A 501 -5.72 -0.91 -10.38
N ASP A 502 -4.64 -1.66 -10.48
CA ASP A 502 -4.50 -2.75 -11.45
C ASP A 502 -5.10 -4.04 -10.85
N TYR A 503 -6.40 -4.09 -10.81
CA TYR A 503 -7.16 -5.29 -10.54
C TYR A 503 -7.24 -6.20 -11.77
#